data_9aa1e4c717e58dcb7573cf94527ac785
#
_entry.id   9aa1e4c717e58dcb7573cf94527ac785
#
_cell.length_a   1.000
_cell.length_b   1.000
_cell.length_c   1.000
_cell.angle_alpha   90.00
_cell.angle_beta   90.00
_cell.angle_gamma   90.00
#
_symmetry.space_group_name_H-M   'P 1'
#
loop_
_entity.id
_entity.type
_entity.pdbx_description
1 polymer ?
#
loop_
_entity_poly.entity_id
_entity_poly.type
_entity_poly.pdbx_seq_one_letter_code
_entity_poly.pdbx_strand_id
1 'polypeptide(L)'
;IKNKHKNKFPSNFDDLIKLPGIGKSTAGAILSIAYKKPAPILDANVKRVISRHDDIDLQDKKSLANLWHMSETYTPSKKIFEYTQGIMDVGAIICSNKNPMCSDCPLTSSCKTAFKELKIVNKSKRQKRKEKLFFTLAHSKSEFLLFRKNAKTYWESLWIPYEDKDGLSNTIFKEPTHSNTKKFKHALSHLDLEITINIFDYKAPFAIETNLEHQWIKKSDIHKYGLPKPIKNIIAVSYTHLRAHET
;
A
#
# COMPACT_ATOMS: atom_id res chain seq x y z
N ILE A 1 8.12 12.00 14.34
CA ILE A 1 7.45 13.23 14.79
C ILE A 1 7.72 13.46 16.27
N LYS A 2 7.48 12.48 17.16
CA LYS A 2 7.63 12.60 18.61
C LYS A 2 8.97 13.22 19.01
N ASN A 3 10.08 12.63 18.56
CA ASN A 3 11.43 13.04 19.01
C ASN A 3 11.98 14.28 18.32
N LYS A 4 11.73 14.44 16.99
CA LYS A 4 12.30 15.55 16.19
C LYS A 4 11.41 16.78 16.10
N HIS A 5 10.09 16.61 16.23
CA HIS A 5 9.11 17.68 16.02
C HIS A 5 8.21 17.94 17.24
N LYS A 6 8.64 17.49 18.46
CA LYS A 6 7.93 17.75 19.74
C LYS A 6 6.41 17.43 19.64
N ASN A 7 6.03 16.32 19.03
CA ASN A 7 4.65 15.91 18.76
C ASN A 7 3.85 16.85 17.83
N LYS A 8 4.46 17.85 17.20
CA LYS A 8 3.80 18.69 16.20
C LYS A 8 4.13 18.19 14.80
N PHE A 9 3.13 18.07 13.95
CA PHE A 9 3.35 17.70 12.55
C PHE A 9 3.96 18.89 11.80
N PRO A 10 5.02 18.70 10.98
CA PRO A 10 5.67 19.81 10.27
C PRO A 10 4.71 20.50 9.30
N SER A 11 4.83 21.84 9.22
CA SER A 11 4.02 22.68 8.34
C SER A 11 4.85 23.45 7.31
N ASN A 12 6.07 22.98 7.04
CA ASN A 12 6.92 23.47 5.96
C ASN A 12 7.40 22.30 5.09
N PHE A 13 7.77 22.62 3.86
CA PHE A 13 8.10 21.62 2.83
C PHE A 13 9.34 20.80 3.20
N ASP A 14 10.41 21.47 3.64
CA ASP A 14 11.71 20.83 3.88
C ASP A 14 11.68 19.82 5.03
N ASP A 15 10.88 20.06 6.03
CA ASP A 15 10.71 19.12 7.13
C ASP A 15 9.76 17.97 6.75
N LEU A 16 8.74 18.26 5.95
CA LEU A 16 7.82 17.21 5.46
C LEU A 16 8.54 16.18 4.62
N ILE A 17 9.39 16.60 3.66
CA ILE A 17 10.09 15.65 2.78
C ILE A 17 11.13 14.80 3.51
N LYS A 18 11.57 15.19 4.72
CA LYS A 18 12.47 14.39 5.57
C LYS A 18 11.73 13.25 6.30
N LEU A 19 10.39 13.27 6.30
CA LEU A 19 9.61 12.23 6.95
C LEU A 19 9.55 10.97 6.07
N PRO A 20 9.68 9.77 6.64
CA PRO A 20 9.58 8.53 5.88
C PRO A 20 8.26 8.42 5.12
N GLY A 21 8.34 8.11 3.82
CA GLY A 21 7.17 7.94 2.97
C GLY A 21 6.53 9.23 2.44
N ILE A 22 7.08 10.40 2.78
CA ILE A 22 6.60 11.68 2.24
C ILE A 22 7.54 12.17 1.13
N GLY A 23 7.09 12.06 -0.11
CA GLY A 23 7.76 12.63 -1.28
C GLY A 23 7.27 14.05 -1.61
N LYS A 24 7.91 14.68 -2.64
CA LYS A 24 7.62 16.06 -3.07
C LYS A 24 6.10 16.30 -3.26
N SER A 25 5.40 15.44 -4.00
CA SER A 25 3.97 15.59 -4.26
C SER A 25 3.12 15.42 -3.00
N THR A 26 3.47 14.46 -2.12
CA THR A 26 2.75 14.25 -0.85
C THR A 26 2.94 15.44 0.09
N ALA A 27 4.16 15.99 0.18
CA ALA A 27 4.44 17.20 0.96
C ALA A 27 3.60 18.38 0.45
N GLY A 28 3.54 18.56 -0.88
CA GLY A 28 2.69 19.57 -1.51
C GLY A 28 1.21 19.42 -1.16
N ALA A 29 0.68 18.18 -1.24
CA ALA A 29 -0.71 17.90 -0.88
C ALA A 29 -1.00 18.19 0.60
N ILE A 30 -0.10 17.82 1.52
CA ILE A 30 -0.24 18.14 2.94
C ILE A 30 -0.29 19.65 3.16
N LEU A 31 0.63 20.41 2.54
CA LEU A 31 0.67 21.86 2.66
C LEU A 31 -0.62 22.52 2.12
N SER A 32 -1.06 22.08 0.95
CA SER A 32 -2.23 22.65 0.28
C SER A 32 -3.53 22.31 1.00
N ILE A 33 -3.71 21.06 1.39
CA ILE A 33 -4.97 20.56 1.96
C ILE A 33 -5.07 20.89 3.45
N ALA A 34 -4.05 20.55 4.24
CA ALA A 34 -4.11 20.70 5.70
C ALA A 34 -3.73 22.11 6.17
N TYR A 35 -2.76 22.74 5.51
CA TYR A 35 -2.23 24.04 5.94
C TYR A 35 -2.68 25.23 5.08
N LYS A 36 -3.43 24.98 3.99
CA LYS A 36 -3.90 26.03 3.07
C LYS A 36 -2.75 26.89 2.50
N LYS A 37 -1.56 26.30 2.39
CA LYS A 37 -0.36 26.96 1.84
C LYS A 37 -0.19 26.57 0.38
N PRO A 38 0.09 27.52 -0.54
CA PRO A 38 0.37 27.21 -1.93
C PRO A 38 1.56 26.25 -2.04
N ALA A 39 1.32 25.07 -2.61
CA ALA A 39 2.36 24.10 -2.88
C ALA A 39 1.93 23.21 -4.06
N PRO A 40 2.80 22.99 -5.05
CA PRO A 40 2.49 22.19 -6.22
C PRO A 40 2.40 20.71 -5.86
N ILE A 41 1.52 19.99 -6.57
CA ILE A 41 1.36 18.54 -6.48
C ILE A 41 1.54 17.90 -7.86
N LEU A 42 2.17 16.73 -7.91
CA LEU A 42 2.35 15.99 -9.15
C LEU A 42 2.28 14.49 -8.88
N ASP A 43 1.11 14.02 -8.46
CA ASP A 43 0.82 12.59 -8.35
C ASP A 43 0.54 11.97 -9.73
N ALA A 44 0.21 10.70 -9.79
CA ALA A 44 -0.05 10.02 -11.06
C ALA A 44 -1.26 10.59 -11.82
N ASN A 45 -2.29 11.06 -11.11
CA ASN A 45 -3.49 11.64 -11.69
C ASN A 45 -3.21 13.05 -12.23
N VAL A 46 -2.63 13.90 -11.40
CA VAL A 46 -2.25 15.27 -11.78
C VAL A 46 -1.24 15.27 -12.91
N LYS A 47 -0.23 14.39 -12.86
CA LYS A 47 0.73 14.19 -13.95
C LYS A 47 0.03 13.89 -15.27
N ARG A 48 -0.98 13.03 -15.27
CA ARG A 48 -1.77 12.70 -16.47
C ARG A 48 -2.59 13.88 -16.98
N VAL A 49 -3.25 14.61 -16.05
CA VAL A 49 -4.03 15.80 -16.42
C VAL A 49 -3.13 16.84 -17.08
N ILE A 50 -2.04 17.23 -16.42
CA ILE A 50 -1.13 18.27 -16.95
C ILE A 50 -0.49 17.81 -18.26
N SER A 51 -0.02 16.55 -18.35
CA SER A 51 0.60 16.06 -19.58
C SER A 51 -0.34 16.12 -20.78
N ARG A 52 -1.63 15.80 -20.59
CA ARG A 52 -2.62 15.90 -21.67
C ARG A 52 -3.03 17.33 -21.94
N HIS A 53 -3.26 18.11 -20.89
CA HIS A 53 -3.61 19.52 -21.02
C HIS A 53 -2.60 20.29 -21.88
N ASP A 54 -1.30 20.07 -21.65
CA ASP A 54 -0.22 20.79 -22.31
C ASP A 54 0.46 20.00 -23.45
N ASP A 55 -0.04 18.82 -23.78
CA ASP A 55 0.50 17.91 -24.81
C ASP A 55 1.99 17.57 -24.58
N ILE A 56 2.34 17.27 -23.30
CA ILE A 56 3.70 16.91 -22.90
C ILE A 56 3.94 15.42 -23.13
N ASP A 57 4.92 15.06 -23.96
CA ASP A 57 5.32 13.67 -24.18
C ASP A 57 6.01 13.11 -22.94
N LEU A 58 5.40 12.11 -22.30
CA LEU A 58 5.91 11.44 -21.12
C LEU A 58 7.14 10.54 -21.38
N GLN A 59 7.51 10.32 -22.65
CA GLN A 59 8.70 9.55 -23.03
C GLN A 59 9.96 10.44 -23.08
N ASP A 60 9.78 11.75 -23.20
CA ASP A 60 10.90 12.69 -23.13
C ASP A 60 11.55 12.65 -21.74
N LYS A 61 12.88 12.59 -21.69
CA LYS A 61 13.68 12.62 -20.46
C LYS A 61 13.45 13.89 -19.62
N LYS A 62 13.13 15.02 -20.27
CA LYS A 62 12.82 16.30 -19.63
C LYS A 62 11.36 16.43 -19.18
N SER A 63 10.50 15.50 -19.54
CA SER A 63 9.06 15.60 -19.27
C SER A 63 8.74 15.79 -17.79
N LEU A 64 9.46 15.14 -16.88
CA LEU A 64 9.22 15.26 -15.44
C LEU A 64 9.53 16.67 -14.92
N ALA A 65 10.60 17.30 -15.38
CA ALA A 65 10.94 18.67 -15.00
C ALA A 65 9.89 19.65 -15.54
N ASN A 66 9.50 19.49 -16.82
CA ASN A 66 8.45 20.30 -17.44
C ASN A 66 7.11 20.18 -16.68
N LEU A 67 6.73 18.97 -16.29
CA LEU A 67 5.50 18.74 -15.55
C LEU A 67 5.51 19.39 -14.16
N TRP A 68 6.64 19.36 -13.46
CA TRP A 68 6.79 20.08 -12.20
C TRP A 68 6.70 21.59 -12.39
N HIS A 69 7.35 22.13 -13.42
CA HIS A 69 7.27 23.53 -13.77
C HIS A 69 5.82 23.96 -14.08
N MET A 70 5.11 23.17 -14.89
CA MET A 70 3.69 23.44 -15.16
C MET A 70 2.81 23.32 -13.92
N SER A 71 3.07 22.31 -13.06
CA SER A 71 2.37 22.19 -11.79
C SER A 71 2.57 23.41 -10.89
N GLU A 72 3.79 23.95 -10.83
CA GLU A 72 4.11 25.18 -10.11
C GLU A 72 3.37 26.39 -10.70
N THR A 73 3.36 26.52 -12.02
CA THR A 73 2.67 27.61 -12.75
C THR A 73 1.16 27.59 -12.50
N TYR A 74 0.54 26.41 -12.48
CA TYR A 74 -0.90 26.28 -12.27
C TYR A 74 -1.32 26.37 -10.81
N THR A 75 -0.40 26.26 -9.86
CA THR A 75 -0.70 26.31 -8.44
C THR A 75 -1.09 27.74 -8.02
N PRO A 76 -2.36 28.01 -7.65
CA PRO A 76 -2.79 29.37 -7.34
C PRO A 76 -2.34 29.80 -5.93
N SER A 77 -2.24 31.10 -5.73
CA SER A 77 -1.95 31.67 -4.41
C SER A 77 -3.17 31.71 -3.48
N LYS A 78 -4.40 31.65 -4.03
CA LYS A 78 -5.67 31.64 -3.30
C LYS A 78 -6.47 30.40 -3.68
N LYS A 79 -7.40 29.98 -2.80
CA LYS A 79 -8.24 28.78 -3.03
C LYS A 79 -7.43 27.52 -3.34
N ILE A 80 -6.28 27.39 -2.70
CA ILE A 80 -5.33 26.30 -2.96
C ILE A 80 -5.90 24.92 -2.60
N PHE A 81 -6.73 24.86 -1.59
CA PHE A 81 -7.40 23.62 -1.19
C PHE A 81 -8.32 23.12 -2.31
N GLU A 82 -9.18 24.02 -2.80
CA GLU A 82 -10.16 23.72 -3.85
C GLU A 82 -9.45 23.32 -5.15
N TYR A 83 -8.39 24.04 -5.51
CA TYR A 83 -7.57 23.70 -6.68
C TYR A 83 -6.95 22.30 -6.54
N THR A 84 -6.32 22.02 -5.38
CA THR A 84 -5.63 20.76 -5.16
C THR A 84 -6.59 19.58 -5.19
N GLN A 85 -7.76 19.70 -4.57
CA GLN A 85 -8.80 18.68 -4.64
C GLN A 85 -9.36 18.57 -6.07
N GLY A 86 -9.71 19.68 -6.69
CA GLY A 86 -10.32 19.69 -8.02
C GLY A 86 -9.42 19.05 -9.08
N ILE A 87 -8.12 19.35 -9.10
CA ILE A 87 -7.22 18.75 -10.10
C ILE A 87 -7.00 17.24 -9.86
N MET A 88 -6.99 16.79 -8.60
CA MET A 88 -6.96 15.35 -8.28
C MET A 88 -8.24 14.66 -8.73
N ASP A 89 -9.42 15.27 -8.49
CA ASP A 89 -10.73 14.75 -8.86
C ASP A 89 -10.90 14.69 -10.38
N VAL A 90 -10.49 15.74 -11.10
CA VAL A 90 -10.44 15.72 -12.57
C VAL A 90 -9.61 14.54 -13.05
N GLY A 91 -8.45 14.31 -12.45
CA GLY A 91 -7.60 13.18 -12.82
C GLY A 91 -8.19 11.82 -12.43
N ALA A 92 -8.85 11.70 -11.30
CA ALA A 92 -9.39 10.43 -10.83
C ALA A 92 -10.69 10.03 -11.55
N ILE A 93 -11.57 10.99 -11.81
CA ILE A 93 -12.95 10.75 -12.26
C ILE A 93 -13.10 11.04 -13.75
N ILE A 94 -12.64 12.20 -14.23
CA ILE A 94 -12.91 12.71 -15.58
C ILE A 94 -11.81 12.31 -16.55
N CYS A 95 -10.58 12.76 -16.32
CA CYS A 95 -9.43 12.49 -17.18
C CYS A 95 -8.85 11.09 -16.91
N SER A 96 -9.67 10.06 -17.03
CA SER A 96 -9.28 8.67 -16.78
C SER A 96 -8.18 8.19 -17.74
N ASN A 97 -7.50 7.09 -17.38
CA ASN A 97 -6.34 6.62 -18.15
C ASN A 97 -6.75 6.14 -19.56
N LYS A 98 -7.84 5.39 -19.68
CA LYS A 98 -8.27 4.77 -20.95
C LYS A 98 -9.36 5.56 -21.67
N ASN A 99 -10.39 5.98 -20.94
CA ASN A 99 -11.60 6.60 -21.47
C ASN A 99 -11.85 7.95 -20.77
N PRO A 100 -11.17 9.04 -21.14
CA PRO A 100 -11.42 10.34 -20.58
C PRO A 100 -12.77 10.90 -21.06
N MET A 101 -13.52 11.48 -20.13
CA MET A 101 -14.79 12.15 -20.41
C MET A 101 -14.53 13.62 -20.75
N CYS A 102 -14.03 13.89 -21.97
CA CYS A 102 -13.65 15.26 -22.37
C CYS A 102 -14.85 16.21 -22.46
N SER A 103 -16.06 15.72 -22.79
CA SER A 103 -17.30 16.52 -22.79
C SER A 103 -17.64 17.10 -21.41
N ASP A 104 -17.32 16.39 -20.34
CA ASP A 104 -17.64 16.79 -18.97
C ASP A 104 -16.45 17.47 -18.26
N CYS A 105 -15.34 17.62 -18.99
CA CYS A 105 -14.10 18.13 -18.39
C CYS A 105 -14.10 19.67 -18.33
N PRO A 106 -13.93 20.27 -17.16
CA PRO A 106 -13.89 21.74 -17.02
C PRO A 106 -12.67 22.37 -17.71
N LEU A 107 -11.68 21.57 -18.12
CA LEU A 107 -10.47 22.02 -18.81
C LEU A 107 -10.52 21.88 -20.33
N THR A 108 -11.64 21.42 -20.89
CA THR A 108 -11.74 21.07 -22.31
C THR A 108 -11.37 22.24 -23.23
N SER A 109 -11.81 23.44 -22.92
CA SER A 109 -11.57 24.64 -23.76
C SER A 109 -10.10 25.01 -23.90
N SER A 110 -9.27 24.70 -22.91
CA SER A 110 -7.83 24.99 -22.89
C SER A 110 -6.95 23.76 -23.15
N CYS A 111 -7.55 22.56 -23.16
CA CYS A 111 -6.79 21.32 -23.25
C CYS A 111 -6.32 21.03 -24.69
N LYS A 112 -5.01 20.96 -24.90
CA LYS A 112 -4.39 20.72 -26.20
C LYS A 112 -4.68 19.33 -26.78
N THR A 113 -5.05 18.36 -25.94
CA THR A 113 -5.36 16.98 -26.38
C THR A 113 -6.82 16.58 -26.18
N ALA A 114 -7.73 17.54 -25.93
CA ALA A 114 -9.15 17.24 -25.80
C ALA A 114 -9.66 16.54 -27.07
N PHE A 115 -10.42 15.46 -26.91
CA PHE A 115 -11.02 14.63 -27.98
C PHE A 115 -10.01 13.96 -28.95
N LYS A 116 -8.70 14.10 -28.73
CA LYS A 116 -7.70 13.40 -29.56
C LYS A 116 -7.58 11.95 -29.15
N GLU A 117 -7.22 11.08 -30.10
CA GLU A 117 -6.83 9.71 -29.78
C GLU A 117 -5.66 9.69 -28.82
N LEU A 118 -5.84 8.96 -27.72
CA LEU A 118 -4.80 8.84 -26.71
C LEU A 118 -3.70 7.93 -27.23
N LYS A 119 -2.48 8.44 -27.27
CA LYS A 119 -1.30 7.59 -27.36
C LYS A 119 -1.19 6.80 -26.05
N ILE A 120 -1.87 5.65 -25.97
CA ILE A 120 -1.76 4.74 -24.83
C ILE A 120 -0.35 4.19 -24.88
N VAL A 121 0.53 4.74 -24.07
CA VAL A 121 1.86 4.16 -23.83
C VAL A 121 1.61 2.87 -23.06
N ASN A 122 1.52 1.76 -23.77
CA ASN A 122 1.56 0.44 -23.17
C ASN A 122 2.95 0.28 -22.53
N LYS A 123 3.07 0.68 -21.27
CA LYS A 123 4.25 0.30 -20.49
C LYS A 123 4.31 -1.22 -20.57
N SER A 124 5.34 -1.76 -21.20
CA SER A 124 5.63 -3.19 -21.13
C SER A 124 5.49 -3.59 -19.66
N LYS A 125 4.61 -4.53 -19.35
CA LYS A 125 4.46 -5.03 -17.99
C LYS A 125 5.83 -5.54 -17.58
N ARG A 126 6.56 -4.79 -16.74
CA ARG A 126 7.78 -5.32 -16.14
C ARG A 126 7.42 -6.66 -15.54
N GLN A 127 8.10 -7.71 -16.00
CA GLN A 127 7.91 -9.04 -15.50
C GLN A 127 8.23 -9.01 -14.00
N LYS A 128 7.21 -9.20 -13.16
CA LYS A 128 7.38 -9.20 -11.71
C LYS A 128 8.18 -10.44 -11.34
N ARG A 129 9.10 -10.29 -10.42
CA ARG A 129 9.79 -11.45 -9.82
C ARG A 129 8.76 -12.29 -9.08
N LYS A 130 8.80 -13.60 -9.24
CA LYS A 130 7.98 -14.55 -8.50
C LYS A 130 8.75 -15.03 -7.29
N GLU A 131 8.08 -15.12 -6.15
CA GLU A 131 8.65 -15.62 -4.90
C GLU A 131 7.66 -16.57 -4.23
N LYS A 132 8.15 -17.71 -3.76
CA LYS A 132 7.36 -18.70 -3.02
C LYS A 132 7.60 -18.49 -1.53
N LEU A 133 6.53 -18.42 -0.76
CA LEU A 133 6.57 -18.27 0.69
C LEU A 133 5.84 -19.45 1.33
N PHE A 134 6.44 -19.95 2.38
CA PHE A 134 5.87 -21.00 3.19
C PHE A 134 5.67 -20.49 4.61
N PHE A 135 4.48 -20.65 5.14
CA PHE A 135 4.12 -20.23 6.49
C PHE A 135 3.50 -21.37 7.28
N THR A 136 3.69 -21.33 8.59
CA THR A 136 2.94 -22.16 9.54
C THR A 136 2.20 -21.23 10.51
N LEU A 137 0.87 -21.28 10.50
CA LEU A 137 -0.02 -20.57 11.42
C LEU A 137 -0.50 -21.54 12.49
N ALA A 138 0.05 -21.44 13.68
CA ALA A 138 -0.47 -22.15 14.84
C ALA A 138 -1.58 -21.33 15.51
N HIS A 139 -2.68 -21.99 15.85
CA HIS A 139 -3.75 -21.36 16.62
C HIS A 139 -4.42 -22.30 17.61
N SER A 140 -5.00 -21.73 18.65
CA SER A 140 -5.89 -22.40 19.59
C SER A 140 -7.31 -21.88 19.42
N LYS A 141 -8.25 -22.34 20.25
CA LYS A 141 -9.63 -21.80 20.28
C LYS A 141 -9.64 -20.27 20.41
N SER A 142 -8.76 -19.69 21.21
CA SER A 142 -8.79 -18.27 21.61
C SER A 142 -7.64 -17.42 21.04
N GLU A 143 -6.57 -18.01 20.52
CA GLU A 143 -5.34 -17.28 20.21
C GLU A 143 -4.70 -17.76 18.90
N PHE A 144 -3.91 -16.85 18.27
CA PHE A 144 -2.99 -17.13 17.17
C PHE A 144 -1.56 -16.91 17.62
N LEU A 145 -0.66 -17.78 17.20
CA LEU A 145 0.77 -17.58 17.35
C LEU A 145 1.31 -16.80 16.16
N LEU A 146 1.86 -15.63 16.42
CA LEU A 146 2.46 -14.79 15.41
C LEU A 146 3.88 -14.40 15.78
N PHE A 147 4.68 -14.14 14.76
CA PHE A 147 6.08 -13.77 14.83
C PHE A 147 6.29 -12.38 14.24
N ARG A 148 7.17 -11.58 14.83
CA ARG A 148 7.53 -10.28 14.30
C ARG A 148 8.56 -10.42 13.18
N LYS A 149 8.27 -9.88 12.00
CA LYS A 149 9.19 -9.93 10.88
C LYS A 149 10.28 -8.87 11.03
N ASN A 150 11.52 -9.30 11.27
CA ASN A 150 12.68 -8.40 11.47
C ASN A 150 13.52 -8.20 10.19
N ALA A 151 13.19 -8.87 9.08
CA ALA A 151 13.93 -8.73 7.83
C ALA A 151 13.56 -7.43 7.10
N LYS A 152 14.57 -6.70 6.59
CA LYS A 152 14.41 -5.50 5.73
C LYS A 152 13.88 -5.87 4.32
N THR A 153 12.71 -6.45 4.28
CA THR A 153 12.02 -6.86 3.06
C THR A 153 10.57 -6.37 3.10
N TYR A 154 9.68 -6.92 2.23
CA TYR A 154 8.25 -6.65 2.39
C TYR A 154 7.77 -7.12 3.78
N TRP A 155 6.79 -6.40 4.35
CA TRP A 155 6.17 -6.66 5.66
C TRP A 155 7.10 -6.52 6.87
N GLU A 156 8.20 -5.78 6.76
CA GLU A 156 9.08 -5.45 7.87
C GLU A 156 8.29 -4.88 9.06
N SER A 157 8.62 -5.33 10.24
CA SER A 157 7.96 -4.96 11.51
C SER A 157 6.49 -5.36 11.65
N LEU A 158 5.91 -6.08 10.68
CA LEU A 158 4.56 -6.63 10.79
C LEU A 158 4.59 -8.01 11.47
N TRP A 159 3.45 -8.38 12.05
CA TRP A 159 3.23 -9.69 12.63
C TRP A 159 2.76 -10.67 11.55
N ILE A 160 3.42 -11.81 11.42
CA ILE A 160 3.17 -12.84 10.43
C ILE A 160 3.15 -14.22 11.09
N PRO A 161 2.54 -15.26 10.49
CA PRO A 161 2.78 -16.63 10.87
C PRO A 161 4.28 -16.98 10.77
N TYR A 162 4.70 -18.04 11.38
CA TYR A 162 6.07 -18.52 11.23
C TYR A 162 6.43 -18.69 9.75
N GLU A 163 7.47 -18.01 9.29
CA GLU A 163 7.99 -18.11 7.93
C GLU A 163 8.96 -19.28 7.87
N ASP A 164 8.53 -20.40 7.31
CA ASP A 164 9.32 -21.61 7.21
C ASP A 164 10.22 -21.57 5.96
N LYS A 165 11.42 -21.04 6.13
CA LYS A 165 12.41 -20.92 5.04
C LYS A 165 13.18 -22.20 4.82
N ASP A 166 13.35 -22.98 5.88
CA ASP A 166 14.31 -24.10 5.93
C ASP A 166 13.62 -25.45 6.19
N GLY A 167 12.28 -25.52 6.15
CA GLY A 167 11.53 -26.73 6.49
C GLY A 167 11.58 -27.10 7.97
N LEU A 168 11.90 -26.13 8.86
CA LEU A 168 12.09 -26.36 10.29
C LEU A 168 10.80 -26.27 11.11
N SER A 169 9.63 -26.11 10.47
CA SER A 169 8.36 -26.02 11.21
C SER A 169 8.14 -27.21 12.13
N ASN A 170 8.51 -28.41 11.71
CA ASN A 170 8.35 -29.64 12.51
C ASN A 170 9.25 -29.70 13.76
N THR A 171 10.31 -28.89 13.84
CA THR A 171 11.18 -28.82 15.03
C THR A 171 10.71 -27.77 16.03
N ILE A 172 9.98 -26.75 15.54
CA ILE A 172 9.50 -25.63 16.37
C ILE A 172 8.11 -25.91 16.92
N PHE A 173 7.25 -26.57 16.10
CA PHE A 173 5.87 -26.84 16.47
C PHE A 173 5.69 -28.26 16.96
N LYS A 174 4.92 -28.41 18.03
CA LYS A 174 4.43 -29.73 18.50
C LYS A 174 3.48 -30.31 17.46
N GLU A 175 3.21 -31.59 17.57
CA GLU A 175 2.22 -32.25 16.72
C GLU A 175 0.83 -31.62 16.91
N PRO A 176 0.20 -31.11 15.84
CA PRO A 176 -1.11 -30.46 15.93
C PRO A 176 -2.24 -31.48 16.10
N THR A 177 -3.33 -31.07 16.72
CA THR A 177 -4.55 -31.90 16.80
C THR A 177 -5.24 -32.01 15.44
N HIS A 178 -5.09 -31.03 14.60
CA HIS A 178 -5.58 -31.00 13.22
C HIS A 178 -4.69 -30.08 12.37
N SER A 179 -4.54 -30.39 11.09
CA SER A 179 -3.78 -29.56 10.16
C SER A 179 -4.50 -29.40 8.82
N ASN A 180 -4.35 -28.22 8.23
CA ASN A 180 -4.88 -27.90 6.91
C ASN A 180 -3.89 -27.01 6.15
N THR A 181 -3.84 -27.14 4.82
CA THR A 181 -2.94 -26.34 3.98
C THR A 181 -3.75 -25.50 3.00
N LYS A 182 -3.44 -24.21 2.92
CA LYS A 182 -4.02 -23.30 1.93
C LYS A 182 -2.94 -22.71 1.03
N LYS A 183 -3.26 -22.53 -0.26
CA LYS A 183 -2.39 -21.91 -1.26
C LYS A 183 -3.12 -20.75 -1.93
N PHE A 184 -2.43 -19.63 -2.09
CA PHE A 184 -3.00 -18.45 -2.76
C PHE A 184 -1.89 -17.56 -3.32
N LYS A 185 -2.28 -16.62 -4.21
CA LYS A 185 -1.38 -15.65 -4.82
C LYS A 185 -1.65 -14.27 -4.27
N HIS A 186 -0.59 -13.51 -4.06
CA HIS A 186 -0.67 -12.11 -3.65
C HIS A 186 0.31 -11.26 -4.45
N ALA A 187 -0.21 -10.24 -5.14
CA ALA A 187 0.60 -9.36 -5.97
C ALA A 187 1.00 -8.10 -5.19
N LEU A 188 2.30 -7.85 -5.11
CA LEU A 188 2.89 -6.58 -4.72
C LEU A 188 3.23 -5.75 -5.97
N SER A 189 3.66 -4.50 -5.80
CA SER A 189 4.04 -3.63 -6.92
C SER A 189 5.16 -4.22 -7.79
N HIS A 190 6.10 -4.94 -7.19
CA HIS A 190 7.32 -5.46 -7.83
C HIS A 190 7.49 -6.98 -7.71
N LEU A 191 6.62 -7.66 -6.96
CA LEU A 191 6.68 -9.09 -6.70
C LEU A 191 5.31 -9.73 -6.87
N ASP A 192 5.28 -10.98 -7.36
CA ASP A 192 4.13 -11.87 -7.29
C ASP A 192 4.47 -12.99 -6.32
N LEU A 193 3.76 -13.03 -5.19
CA LEU A 193 3.96 -13.99 -4.13
C LEU A 193 3.03 -15.19 -4.32
N GLU A 194 3.60 -16.39 -4.30
CA GLU A 194 2.87 -17.66 -4.18
C GLU A 194 3.01 -18.13 -2.74
N ILE A 195 1.94 -18.05 -1.98
CA ILE A 195 1.94 -18.30 -0.54
C ILE A 195 1.31 -19.65 -0.26
N THR A 196 2.06 -20.52 0.41
CA THR A 196 1.55 -21.75 1.01
C THR A 196 1.55 -21.57 2.52
N ILE A 197 0.41 -21.81 3.17
CA ILE A 197 0.29 -21.72 4.61
C ILE A 197 -0.29 -23.01 5.18
N ASN A 198 0.44 -23.62 6.12
CA ASN A 198 -0.02 -24.70 6.95
C ASN A 198 -0.70 -24.11 8.18
N ILE A 199 -1.92 -24.53 8.46
CA ILE A 199 -2.71 -24.08 9.61
C ILE A 199 -2.76 -25.25 10.59
N PHE A 200 -2.23 -25.05 11.79
CA PHE A 200 -2.11 -26.04 12.84
C PHE A 200 -3.00 -25.70 14.00
N ASP A 201 -3.90 -26.61 14.36
CA ASP A 201 -4.83 -26.47 15.47
C ASP A 201 -4.24 -27.08 16.75
N TYR A 202 -4.38 -26.36 17.85
CA TYR A 202 -3.95 -26.79 19.19
C TYR A 202 -5.08 -26.59 20.20
N LYS A 203 -5.15 -27.44 21.20
CA LYS A 203 -6.11 -27.31 22.30
C LYS A 203 -5.88 -26.04 23.13
N ALA A 204 -4.60 -25.71 23.36
CA ALA A 204 -4.16 -24.55 24.16
C ALA A 204 -2.82 -24.00 23.63
N PRO A 205 -2.48 -22.72 23.93
CA PRO A 205 -1.15 -22.17 23.70
C PRO A 205 -0.06 -22.99 24.42
N PHE A 206 1.14 -23.01 23.86
CA PHE A 206 2.30 -23.69 24.40
C PHE A 206 3.56 -22.83 24.24
N ALA A 207 4.58 -23.10 25.04
CA ALA A 207 5.87 -22.42 24.93
C ALA A 207 6.63 -22.92 23.71
N ILE A 208 7.34 -21.99 23.04
CA ILE A 208 8.17 -22.23 21.87
C ILE A 208 9.60 -21.80 22.19
N GLU A 209 10.54 -22.66 21.86
CA GLU A 209 11.95 -22.36 21.96
C GLU A 209 12.45 -21.77 20.65
N THR A 210 12.63 -20.46 20.60
CA THR A 210 13.14 -19.75 19.42
C THR A 210 13.68 -18.37 19.82
N ASN A 211 14.68 -17.90 19.08
CA ASN A 211 15.22 -16.54 19.22
C ASN A 211 14.38 -15.47 18.48
N LEU A 212 13.31 -15.87 17.79
CA LEU A 212 12.43 -14.94 17.09
C LEU A 212 11.44 -14.29 18.06
N GLU A 213 11.23 -13.00 17.92
CA GLU A 213 10.16 -12.29 18.66
C GLU A 213 8.81 -12.88 18.25
N HIS A 214 8.10 -13.49 19.20
CA HIS A 214 6.83 -14.15 18.96
C HIS A 214 5.85 -13.96 20.11
N GLN A 215 4.58 -14.11 19.84
CA GLN A 215 3.54 -13.98 20.84
C GLN A 215 2.28 -14.76 20.46
N TRP A 216 1.65 -15.40 21.44
CA TRP A 216 0.26 -15.82 21.34
C TRP A 216 -0.64 -14.61 21.54
N ILE A 217 -1.45 -14.31 20.52
CA ILE A 217 -2.30 -13.12 20.47
C ILE A 217 -3.75 -13.57 20.50
N LYS A 218 -4.51 -13.03 21.45
CA LYS A 218 -5.96 -13.30 21.51
C LYS A 218 -6.66 -12.90 20.22
N LYS A 219 -7.56 -13.75 19.76
CA LYS A 219 -8.33 -13.50 18.54
C LYS A 219 -9.08 -12.15 18.60
N SER A 220 -9.61 -11.78 19.77
CA SER A 220 -10.26 -10.48 20.03
C SER A 220 -9.33 -9.28 19.85
N ASP A 221 -8.03 -9.46 20.09
CA ASP A 221 -7.03 -8.39 20.10
C ASP A 221 -6.23 -8.28 18.80
N ILE A 222 -6.49 -9.17 17.84
CA ILE A 222 -5.74 -9.23 16.58
C ILE A 222 -5.77 -7.91 15.79
N HIS A 223 -6.82 -7.13 15.94
CA HIS A 223 -6.98 -5.82 15.31
C HIS A 223 -5.99 -4.76 15.81
N LYS A 224 -5.38 -4.96 16.98
CA LYS A 224 -4.37 -4.07 17.59
C LYS A 224 -2.98 -4.28 16.97
N TYR A 225 -2.79 -5.35 16.19
CA TYR A 225 -1.51 -5.73 15.61
C TYR A 225 -1.43 -5.42 14.12
N GLY A 226 -0.28 -4.94 13.68
CA GLY A 226 -0.01 -4.71 12.26
C GLY A 226 0.19 -6.04 11.52
N LEU A 227 -0.76 -6.42 10.66
CA LEU A 227 -0.72 -7.64 9.87
C LEU A 227 -0.73 -7.31 8.38
N PRO A 228 0.00 -8.06 7.53
CA PRO A 228 -0.16 -7.96 6.08
C PRO A 228 -1.58 -8.33 5.65
N LYS A 229 -2.10 -7.65 4.62
CA LYS A 229 -3.45 -7.90 4.10
C LYS A 229 -3.75 -9.38 3.81
N PRO A 230 -2.86 -10.16 3.13
CA PRO A 230 -3.11 -11.57 2.87
C PRO A 230 -3.22 -12.40 4.16
N ILE A 231 -2.44 -12.08 5.19
CA ILE A 231 -2.51 -12.77 6.49
C ILE A 231 -3.81 -12.41 7.23
N LYS A 232 -4.22 -11.14 7.21
CA LYS A 232 -5.53 -10.73 7.74
C LYS A 232 -6.68 -11.52 7.12
N ASN A 233 -6.66 -11.70 5.80
CA ASN A 233 -7.69 -12.44 5.09
C ASN A 233 -7.76 -13.91 5.52
N ILE A 234 -6.61 -14.58 5.71
CA ILE A 234 -6.57 -15.96 6.17
C ILE A 234 -7.11 -16.10 7.58
N ILE A 235 -6.65 -15.24 8.48
CA ILE A 235 -7.13 -15.22 9.86
C ILE A 235 -8.65 -15.01 9.90
N ALA A 236 -9.20 -14.08 9.10
CA ALA A 236 -10.64 -13.84 9.02
C ALA A 236 -11.41 -15.07 8.54
N VAL A 237 -10.91 -15.77 7.51
CA VAL A 237 -11.55 -17.00 6.99
C VAL A 237 -11.48 -18.14 8.00
N SER A 238 -10.42 -18.23 8.80
CA SER A 238 -10.31 -19.23 9.87
C SER A 238 -11.36 -19.02 10.98
N TYR A 239 -11.86 -17.79 11.15
CA TYR A 239 -12.99 -17.50 12.06
C TYR A 239 -14.32 -18.05 11.59
N THR A 240 -14.60 -18.04 10.29
CA THR A 240 -15.89 -18.46 9.75
C THR A 240 -16.05 -19.98 9.73
N HIS A 241 -14.99 -20.74 9.55
CA HIS A 241 -15.04 -22.20 9.58
C HIS A 241 -15.24 -22.79 10.98
N LEU A 242 -14.80 -22.10 12.05
CA LEU A 242 -15.00 -22.57 13.42
C LEU A 242 -16.45 -22.43 13.89
N ARG A 243 -17.21 -21.48 13.38
CA ARG A 243 -18.65 -21.34 13.69
C ARG A 243 -19.53 -22.41 13.02
N ALA A 244 -19.06 -23.00 11.92
CA ALA A 244 -19.83 -24.03 11.19
C ALA A 244 -19.72 -25.44 11.81
N HIS A 245 -18.86 -25.65 12.81
CA HIS A 245 -18.72 -26.91 13.53
C HIS A 245 -19.27 -26.88 14.97
N GLU A 246 -19.88 -25.76 15.38
CA GLU A 246 -20.54 -25.59 16.69
C GLU A 246 -22.08 -25.61 16.62
N THR A 247 -22.66 -25.94 15.45
CA THR A 247 -24.11 -26.16 15.28
C THR A 247 -24.43 -27.61 14.99
#